data_53f42a67565d74c00df5d470098acc1e
#
_entry.id   53f42a67565d74c00df5d470098acc1e
#
_cell.length_a   1.000
_cell.length_b   1.000
_cell.length_c   1.000
_cell.angle_alpha   90.00
_cell.angle_beta   90.00
_cell.angle_gamma   90.00
#
_symmetry.space_group_name_H-M   'P 1'
#
loop_
_entity.id
_entity.type
_entity.pdbx_description
1 polymer ?
#
loop_
_entity_poly.entity_id
_entity_poly.type
_entity_poly.pdbx_seq_one_letter_code
_entity_poly.pdbx_strand_id
1 'polypeptide(L)'
;MTSEQRREARYRRRQTRRQAKRKARNDALGPIEEVFSYRAMFFYGRKCCNGVRWKASTQRFEMHLFSGTAKRRRKILNGTWRPGKTAHFTLKERGKVRPIDAPHIEDRQVYKVLTKKVLVPLNVPSMIYDNKASQKGGGLHFHYRRLAKHLRDHYRKHGLEGALFLMDFHHFFPDAPHALLYERHRGMILNPDLRQLADLVVAAVPGGVGMPLGVEPSQQEMVALPSSLDNRIKAQLSIHGAAHYMDDYYTILPSKQAAEVTAADVIGHAEAMGLQVNAGKSKVVPFSRPFRFCKAKFQVTDTGAVKIHGCRDGMKRARRKLRLFQARVASGEMTVEQVAQWLQTPISYYENFNDHGRVLKLRRLFYAIFKTEV
;
A
#
# COMPACT_ATOMS: atom_id res chain seq x y z
N MET A 1 42.24 15.84 -13.40
CA MET A 1 40.86 15.99 -12.89
C MET A 1 40.89 16.14 -11.40
N THR A 2 40.32 17.21 -10.87
CA THR A 2 40.15 17.43 -9.43
C THR A 2 39.16 16.44 -8.83
N SER A 3 39.10 16.33 -7.51
CA SER A 3 38.10 15.48 -6.81
C SER A 3 36.66 15.90 -7.16
N GLU A 4 36.42 17.20 -7.29
CA GLU A 4 35.11 17.78 -7.64
C GLU A 4 34.72 17.43 -9.08
N GLN A 5 35.61 17.58 -10.05
CA GLN A 5 35.39 17.18 -11.45
C GLN A 5 35.07 15.69 -11.58
N ARG A 6 35.73 14.82 -10.81
CA ARG A 6 35.41 13.37 -10.77
C ARG A 6 34.03 13.11 -10.15
N ARG A 7 33.64 13.88 -9.13
CA ARG A 7 32.31 13.78 -8.48
C ARG A 7 31.23 14.19 -9.46
N GLU A 8 31.41 15.32 -10.16
CA GLU A 8 30.47 15.80 -11.16
C GLU A 8 30.35 14.86 -12.36
N ALA A 9 31.45 14.36 -12.89
CA ALA A 9 31.45 13.38 -13.98
C ALA A 9 30.70 12.09 -13.58
N ARG A 10 30.87 11.61 -12.34
CA ARG A 10 30.12 10.47 -11.80
C ARG A 10 28.62 10.79 -11.68
N TYR A 11 28.27 11.99 -11.23
CA TYR A 11 26.88 12.43 -11.14
C TYR A 11 26.22 12.47 -12.54
N ARG A 12 26.85 13.11 -13.52
CA ARG A 12 26.38 13.17 -14.92
C ARG A 12 26.18 11.78 -15.53
N ARG A 13 27.16 10.87 -15.37
CA ARG A 13 27.03 9.48 -15.85
C ARG A 13 25.85 8.75 -15.20
N ARG A 14 25.61 8.92 -13.91
CA ARG A 14 24.47 8.33 -13.20
C ARG A 14 23.14 8.91 -13.71
N GLN A 15 23.10 10.21 -13.95
CA GLN A 15 21.92 10.90 -14.49
C GLN A 15 21.58 10.39 -15.90
N THR A 16 22.55 10.37 -16.81
CA THR A 16 22.38 9.82 -18.16
C THR A 16 21.90 8.37 -18.14
N ARG A 17 22.51 7.53 -17.30
CA ARG A 17 22.09 6.14 -17.16
C ARG A 17 20.65 6.01 -16.63
N ARG A 18 20.22 6.88 -15.70
CA ARG A 18 18.84 6.90 -15.19
C ARG A 18 17.86 7.32 -16.28
N GLN A 19 18.21 8.35 -17.06
CA GLN A 19 17.38 8.82 -18.19
C GLN A 19 17.25 7.74 -19.27
N ALA A 20 18.34 7.10 -19.66
CA ALA A 20 18.32 6.00 -20.63
C ALA A 20 17.44 4.82 -20.15
N LYS A 21 17.56 4.43 -18.88
CA LYS A 21 16.69 3.39 -18.30
C LYS A 21 15.22 3.80 -18.25
N ARG A 22 14.92 5.07 -17.96
CA ARG A 22 13.56 5.59 -17.99
C ARG A 22 12.99 5.56 -19.39
N LYS A 23 13.77 6.04 -20.38
CA LYS A 23 13.37 5.99 -21.79
C LYS A 23 13.09 4.55 -22.23
N ALA A 24 14.03 3.64 -22.01
CA ALA A 24 13.85 2.23 -22.39
C ALA A 24 12.59 1.58 -21.78
N ARG A 25 12.22 1.93 -20.54
CA ARG A 25 10.98 1.44 -19.92
C ARG A 25 9.73 2.02 -20.58
N ASN A 26 9.76 3.30 -20.97
CA ASN A 26 8.66 3.91 -21.70
C ASN A 26 8.53 3.32 -23.11
N ASP A 27 9.65 3.15 -23.81
CA ASP A 27 9.68 2.55 -25.13
C ASP A 27 9.12 1.10 -25.10
N ALA A 28 9.39 0.36 -24.03
CA ALA A 28 8.86 -0.99 -23.79
C ALA A 28 7.36 -1.05 -23.49
N LEU A 29 6.70 0.07 -23.15
CA LEU A 29 5.24 0.10 -23.01
C LEU A 29 4.55 0.03 -24.37
N GLY A 30 5.20 0.55 -25.41
CA GLY A 30 4.61 0.74 -26.73
C GLY A 30 3.63 1.92 -26.79
N PRO A 31 3.02 2.14 -27.95
CA PRO A 31 2.01 3.16 -28.15
C PRO A 31 0.70 2.84 -27.39
N ILE A 32 -0.16 3.85 -27.24
CA ILE A 32 -1.43 3.71 -26.50
C ILE A 32 -2.33 2.60 -27.09
N GLU A 33 -2.28 2.40 -28.40
CA GLU A 33 -3.04 1.38 -29.13
C GLU A 33 -2.67 -0.04 -28.71
N GLU A 34 -1.40 -0.29 -28.39
CA GLU A 34 -0.89 -1.59 -27.91
C GLU A 34 -1.17 -1.78 -26.42
N VAL A 35 -0.97 -0.74 -25.61
CA VAL A 35 -1.28 -0.74 -24.17
C VAL A 35 -2.75 -1.06 -23.96
N PHE A 36 -3.64 -0.38 -24.70
CA PHE A 36 -5.09 -0.59 -24.69
C PHE A 36 -5.57 -1.46 -25.86
N SER A 37 -4.79 -2.47 -26.24
CA SER A 37 -5.23 -3.44 -27.25
C SER A 37 -6.50 -4.17 -26.80
N TYR A 38 -7.30 -4.65 -27.76
CA TYR A 38 -8.49 -5.46 -27.48
C TYR A 38 -8.18 -6.63 -26.55
N ARG A 39 -7.06 -7.34 -26.81
CA ARG A 39 -6.59 -8.46 -25.98
C ARG A 39 -6.36 -8.04 -24.53
N ALA A 40 -5.64 -6.93 -24.31
CA ALA A 40 -5.36 -6.44 -22.97
C ALA A 40 -6.64 -6.02 -22.27
N MET A 41 -7.47 -5.21 -22.91
CA MET A 41 -8.73 -4.74 -22.32
C MET A 41 -9.69 -5.89 -22.01
N PHE A 42 -9.82 -6.87 -22.92
CA PHE A 42 -10.66 -8.04 -22.68
C PHE A 42 -10.16 -8.88 -21.52
N PHE A 43 -8.85 -9.19 -21.48
CA PHE A 43 -8.24 -9.94 -20.39
C PHE A 43 -8.46 -9.28 -19.02
N TYR A 44 -8.16 -7.99 -18.92
CA TYR A 44 -8.33 -7.25 -17.66
C TYR A 44 -9.80 -6.97 -17.34
N GLY A 45 -10.67 -6.83 -18.31
CA GLY A 45 -12.12 -6.78 -18.14
C GLY A 45 -12.66 -8.02 -17.44
N ARG A 46 -12.31 -9.20 -17.92
CA ARG A 46 -12.64 -10.47 -17.25
C ARG A 46 -12.11 -10.55 -15.80
N LYS A 47 -10.89 -10.04 -15.58
CA LYS A 47 -10.33 -9.97 -14.20
C LYS A 47 -11.11 -9.05 -13.28
N CYS A 48 -11.79 -8.02 -13.80
CA CYS A 48 -12.65 -7.15 -13.00
C CYS A 48 -13.92 -7.87 -12.51
N CYS A 49 -14.35 -8.94 -13.16
CA CYS A 49 -15.53 -9.72 -12.78
C CYS A 49 -15.26 -10.70 -11.61
N ASN A 50 -13.97 -10.98 -11.31
CA ASN A 50 -13.62 -11.95 -10.29
C ASN A 50 -14.14 -11.54 -8.91
N GLY A 51 -14.83 -12.48 -8.21
CA GLY A 51 -15.37 -12.27 -6.88
C GLY A 51 -16.63 -11.39 -6.81
N VAL A 52 -17.13 -10.88 -7.96
CA VAL A 52 -18.30 -9.98 -8.02
C VAL A 52 -19.33 -10.35 -9.10
N ARG A 53 -19.23 -11.57 -9.70
CA ARG A 53 -20.14 -12.05 -10.74
C ARG A 53 -21.60 -12.18 -10.28
N TRP A 54 -21.83 -12.24 -8.98
CA TRP A 54 -23.17 -12.24 -8.41
C TRP A 54 -23.91 -10.89 -8.54
N LYS A 55 -23.20 -9.79 -8.85
CA LYS A 55 -23.79 -8.46 -9.05
C LYS A 55 -24.36 -8.33 -10.46
N ALA A 56 -25.63 -7.88 -10.57
CA ALA A 56 -26.29 -7.64 -11.86
C ALA A 56 -25.50 -6.69 -12.79
N SER A 57 -24.84 -5.66 -12.21
CA SER A 57 -23.96 -4.76 -12.98
C SER A 57 -22.77 -5.47 -13.61
N THR A 58 -22.19 -6.46 -12.91
CA THR A 58 -21.09 -7.25 -13.43
C THR A 58 -21.55 -8.22 -14.50
N GLN A 59 -22.71 -8.83 -14.34
CA GLN A 59 -23.32 -9.74 -15.34
C GLN A 59 -23.61 -8.98 -16.64
N ARG A 60 -24.24 -7.80 -16.56
CA ARG A 60 -24.44 -6.93 -17.73
C ARG A 60 -23.13 -6.53 -18.41
N PHE A 61 -22.10 -6.18 -17.62
CA PHE A 61 -20.77 -5.86 -18.15
C PHE A 61 -20.14 -7.06 -18.87
N GLU A 62 -20.23 -8.26 -18.31
CA GLU A 62 -19.67 -9.50 -18.89
C GLU A 62 -20.41 -9.89 -20.18
N MET A 63 -21.73 -9.74 -20.22
CA MET A 63 -22.58 -9.96 -21.38
C MET A 63 -22.20 -9.04 -22.57
N HIS A 64 -21.91 -7.76 -22.28
CA HIS A 64 -21.55 -6.75 -23.28
C HIS A 64 -20.05 -6.50 -23.35
N LEU A 65 -19.21 -7.44 -22.90
CA LEU A 65 -17.79 -7.20 -22.74
C LEU A 65 -17.08 -6.85 -24.06
N PHE A 66 -17.43 -7.49 -25.18
CA PHE A 66 -16.80 -7.20 -26.50
C PHE A 66 -17.20 -5.83 -27.02
N SER A 67 -18.49 -5.57 -27.18
CA SER A 67 -19.00 -4.30 -27.71
C SER A 67 -18.65 -3.11 -26.82
N GLY A 68 -18.76 -3.28 -25.51
CA GLY A 68 -18.38 -2.28 -24.51
C GLY A 68 -16.88 -2.01 -24.52
N THR A 69 -16.04 -3.02 -24.70
CA THR A 69 -14.58 -2.86 -24.83
C THR A 69 -14.24 -2.07 -26.09
N ALA A 70 -14.85 -2.37 -27.24
CA ALA A 70 -14.65 -1.62 -28.49
C ALA A 70 -15.02 -0.14 -28.34
N LYS A 71 -16.15 0.15 -27.71
CA LYS A 71 -16.62 1.52 -27.46
C LYS A 71 -15.66 2.28 -26.54
N ARG A 72 -15.21 1.67 -25.42
CA ARG A 72 -14.28 2.30 -24.49
C ARG A 72 -12.91 2.51 -25.10
N ARG A 73 -12.39 1.51 -25.83
CA ARG A 73 -11.11 1.63 -26.54
C ARG A 73 -11.12 2.79 -27.54
N ARG A 74 -12.18 2.92 -28.34
CA ARG A 74 -12.32 4.07 -29.25
C ARG A 74 -12.27 5.39 -28.52
N LYS A 75 -12.98 5.54 -27.41
CA LYS A 75 -12.95 6.75 -26.58
C LYS A 75 -11.55 7.04 -26.04
N ILE A 76 -10.79 6.01 -25.63
CA ILE A 76 -9.42 6.17 -25.14
C ILE A 76 -8.52 6.65 -26.24
N LEU A 77 -8.54 6.01 -27.40
CA LEU A 77 -7.66 6.36 -28.53
C LEU A 77 -7.97 7.76 -29.12
N ASN A 78 -9.23 8.19 -29.03
CA ASN A 78 -9.64 9.55 -29.45
C ASN A 78 -9.47 10.60 -28.35
N GLY A 79 -8.88 10.26 -27.18
CA GLY A 79 -8.70 11.18 -26.05
C GLY A 79 -9.99 11.67 -25.39
N THR A 80 -11.13 11.05 -25.71
CA THR A 80 -12.48 11.47 -25.22
C THR A 80 -12.97 10.65 -24.04
N TRP A 81 -12.22 9.63 -23.61
CA TRP A 81 -12.59 8.88 -22.42
C TRP A 81 -12.45 9.75 -21.17
N ARG A 82 -13.47 9.70 -20.33
CA ARG A 82 -13.46 10.32 -19.00
C ARG A 82 -14.01 9.31 -18.00
N PRO A 83 -13.50 9.32 -16.74
CA PRO A 83 -14.09 8.53 -15.65
C PRO A 83 -15.58 8.83 -15.50
N GLY A 84 -16.37 7.78 -15.34
CA GLY A 84 -17.79 7.91 -15.07
C GLY A 84 -18.09 8.25 -13.60
N LYS A 85 -19.37 8.33 -13.26
CA LYS A 85 -19.81 8.53 -11.88
C LYS A 85 -19.35 7.39 -10.99
N THR A 86 -18.84 7.73 -9.82
CA THR A 86 -18.38 6.81 -8.79
C THR A 86 -19.44 6.66 -7.71
N ALA A 87 -19.67 5.44 -7.23
CA ALA A 87 -20.52 5.23 -6.08
C ALA A 87 -19.73 5.54 -4.80
N HIS A 88 -20.25 6.48 -4.01
CA HIS A 88 -19.65 6.90 -2.75
C HIS A 88 -20.35 6.20 -1.59
N PHE A 89 -19.58 5.58 -0.71
CA PHE A 89 -20.09 5.03 0.55
C PHE A 89 -19.03 5.07 1.65
N THR A 90 -19.46 4.97 2.89
CA THR A 90 -18.55 4.95 4.02
C THR A 90 -18.36 3.54 4.54
N LEU A 91 -17.09 3.14 4.73
CA LEU A 91 -16.72 1.88 5.35
C LEU A 91 -16.26 2.14 6.79
N LYS A 92 -17.00 1.58 7.76
CA LYS A 92 -16.55 1.54 9.17
C LYS A 92 -15.63 0.35 9.39
N GLU A 93 -14.33 0.60 9.49
CA GLU A 93 -13.35 -0.44 9.81
C GLU A 93 -12.60 -0.10 11.09
N ARG A 94 -12.75 -0.94 12.12
CA ARG A 94 -12.03 -0.83 13.40
C ARG A 94 -12.17 0.55 14.08
N GLY A 95 -13.36 1.13 14.00
CA GLY A 95 -13.68 2.44 14.58
C GLY A 95 -13.27 3.63 13.72
N LYS A 96 -12.62 3.40 12.59
CA LYS A 96 -12.35 4.44 11.58
C LYS A 96 -13.42 4.42 10.50
N VAL A 97 -13.93 5.58 10.17
CA VAL A 97 -14.82 5.80 9.03
C VAL A 97 -13.95 6.20 7.84
N ARG A 98 -14.09 5.48 6.73
CA ARG A 98 -13.38 5.77 5.48
C ARG A 98 -14.38 6.02 4.38
N PRO A 99 -14.32 7.16 3.69
CA PRO A 99 -15.04 7.32 2.44
C PRO A 99 -14.41 6.40 1.38
N ILE A 100 -15.23 5.67 0.67
CA ILE A 100 -14.80 4.77 -0.41
C ILE A 100 -15.44 5.22 -1.71
N ASP A 101 -14.61 5.35 -2.72
CA ASP A 101 -15.00 5.67 -4.08
C ASP A 101 -14.97 4.38 -4.90
N ALA A 102 -16.15 3.83 -5.21
CA ALA A 102 -16.25 2.62 -6.01
C ALA A 102 -16.56 2.97 -7.46
N PRO A 103 -15.58 2.92 -8.37
CA PRO A 103 -15.82 3.18 -9.78
C PRO A 103 -16.68 2.07 -10.40
N HIS A 104 -17.47 2.43 -11.41
CA HIS A 104 -18.23 1.46 -12.18
C HIS A 104 -17.29 0.42 -12.82
N ILE A 105 -17.79 -0.80 -13.04
CA ILE A 105 -16.94 -1.91 -13.53
C ILE A 105 -16.30 -1.59 -14.90
N GLU A 106 -16.94 -0.75 -15.71
CA GLU A 106 -16.40 -0.30 -17.00
C GLU A 106 -15.13 0.55 -16.83
N ASP A 107 -15.12 1.47 -15.86
CA ASP A 107 -13.93 2.27 -15.56
C ASP A 107 -12.85 1.43 -14.87
N ARG A 108 -13.28 0.47 -14.05
CA ARG A 108 -12.33 -0.50 -13.45
C ARG A 108 -11.56 -1.29 -14.51
N GLN A 109 -12.15 -1.56 -15.69
CA GLN A 109 -11.44 -2.17 -16.80
C GLN A 109 -10.29 -1.27 -17.29
N VAL A 110 -10.57 0.02 -17.53
CA VAL A 110 -9.58 1.01 -17.98
C VAL A 110 -8.50 1.19 -16.91
N TYR A 111 -8.90 1.40 -15.68
CA TYR A 111 -7.99 1.54 -14.54
C TYR A 111 -7.07 0.34 -14.36
N LYS A 112 -7.59 -0.88 -14.56
CA LYS A 112 -6.79 -2.08 -14.44
C LYS A 112 -5.75 -2.19 -15.55
N VAL A 113 -6.10 -1.85 -16.79
CA VAL A 113 -5.13 -1.78 -17.89
C VAL A 113 -4.07 -0.72 -17.60
N LEU A 114 -4.47 0.51 -17.27
CA LEU A 114 -3.56 1.61 -16.92
C LEU A 114 -2.60 1.19 -15.80
N THR A 115 -3.13 0.63 -14.72
CA THR A 115 -2.29 0.20 -13.60
C THR A 115 -1.29 -0.89 -13.99
N LYS A 116 -1.77 -1.96 -14.65
CA LYS A 116 -0.93 -3.14 -14.92
C LYS A 116 0.04 -2.95 -16.09
N LYS A 117 -0.35 -2.16 -17.09
CA LYS A 117 0.44 -1.97 -18.29
C LYS A 117 1.30 -0.70 -18.28
N VAL A 118 0.96 0.31 -17.45
CA VAL A 118 1.67 1.58 -17.40
C VAL A 118 2.25 1.85 -16.01
N LEU A 119 1.40 2.00 -15.00
CA LEU A 119 1.85 2.48 -13.68
C LEU A 119 2.79 1.49 -12.97
N VAL A 120 2.47 0.20 -12.94
CA VAL A 120 3.31 -0.82 -12.32
C VAL A 120 4.68 -0.93 -13.00
N PRO A 121 4.81 -1.07 -14.35
CA PRO A 121 6.10 -1.13 -15.03
C PRO A 121 6.98 0.09 -14.83
N LEU A 122 6.39 1.28 -14.67
CA LEU A 122 7.13 2.52 -14.47
C LEU A 122 7.45 2.81 -13.01
N ASN A 123 6.49 2.58 -12.10
CA ASN A 123 6.63 2.88 -10.67
C ASN A 123 7.53 1.89 -9.93
N VAL A 124 7.30 0.58 -10.09
CA VAL A 124 8.02 -0.45 -9.33
C VAL A 124 9.54 -0.35 -9.42
N PRO A 125 10.14 -0.13 -10.62
CA PRO A 125 11.59 0.01 -10.71
C PRO A 125 12.18 1.28 -10.11
N SER A 126 11.34 2.27 -9.75
CA SER A 126 11.76 3.51 -9.08
C SER A 126 11.72 3.40 -7.56
N MET A 127 11.02 2.41 -7.03
CA MET A 127 10.86 2.20 -5.59
C MET A 127 12.05 1.44 -5.01
N ILE A 128 12.29 1.64 -3.73
CA ILE A 128 13.29 0.85 -2.99
C ILE A 128 12.83 -0.61 -2.83
N TYR A 129 13.78 -1.53 -2.67
CA TYR A 129 13.47 -2.95 -2.44
C TYR A 129 12.56 -3.17 -1.22
N ASP A 130 12.71 -2.35 -0.20
CA ASP A 130 11.97 -2.41 1.07
C ASP A 130 10.60 -1.74 1.03
N ASN A 131 10.12 -1.36 -0.18
CA ASN A 131 8.76 -0.92 -0.45
C ASN A 131 8.11 -1.91 -1.44
N LYS A 132 7.40 -2.90 -0.93
CA LYS A 132 6.66 -3.90 -1.75
C LYS A 132 5.18 -3.96 -1.43
N ALA A 133 4.61 -2.86 -0.96
CA ALA A 133 3.17 -2.77 -0.84
C ALA A 133 2.52 -2.90 -2.22
N SER A 134 1.37 -3.57 -2.30
CA SER A 134 0.60 -3.78 -3.55
C SER A 134 1.35 -4.43 -4.72
N GLN A 135 2.47 -5.10 -4.45
CA GLN A 135 3.26 -5.82 -5.45
C GLN A 135 3.15 -7.34 -5.26
N LYS A 136 3.30 -8.09 -6.36
CA LYS A 136 3.36 -9.56 -6.32
C LYS A 136 4.56 -10.02 -5.46
N GLY A 137 4.32 -10.95 -4.55
CA GLY A 137 5.33 -11.42 -3.59
C GLY A 137 5.67 -10.44 -2.47
N GLY A 138 4.98 -9.31 -2.43
CA GLY A 138 5.07 -8.31 -1.36
C GLY A 138 3.98 -8.48 -0.29
N GLY A 139 3.57 -7.37 0.31
CA GLY A 139 2.54 -7.34 1.35
C GLY A 139 3.11 -7.41 2.77
N LEU A 140 2.22 -7.53 3.77
CA LEU A 140 2.60 -7.43 5.19
C LEU A 140 3.64 -8.45 5.64
N HIS A 141 3.54 -9.71 5.20
CA HIS A 141 4.50 -10.76 5.56
C HIS A 141 5.91 -10.49 5.02
N PHE A 142 6.02 -9.92 3.82
CA PHE A 142 7.30 -9.47 3.30
C PHE A 142 7.90 -8.40 4.23
N HIS A 143 7.11 -7.39 4.61
CA HIS A 143 7.60 -6.30 5.47
C HIS A 143 7.93 -6.78 6.89
N TYR A 144 7.20 -7.73 7.46
CA TYR A 144 7.55 -8.32 8.76
C TYR A 144 8.89 -9.06 8.71
N ARG A 145 9.14 -9.85 7.65
CA ARG A 145 10.44 -10.52 7.46
C ARG A 145 11.58 -9.52 7.25
N ARG A 146 11.32 -8.44 6.49
CA ARG A 146 12.33 -7.37 6.27
C ARG A 146 12.65 -6.64 7.57
N LEU A 147 11.64 -6.24 8.33
CA LEU A 147 11.85 -5.60 9.63
C LEU A 147 12.61 -6.53 10.58
N ALA A 148 12.21 -7.79 10.68
CA ALA A 148 12.93 -8.77 11.51
C ALA A 148 14.38 -8.96 11.08
N LYS A 149 14.68 -8.93 9.77
CA LYS A 149 16.06 -8.95 9.26
C LYS A 149 16.81 -7.69 9.68
N HIS A 150 16.26 -6.51 9.48
CA HIS A 150 16.90 -5.24 9.84
C HIS A 150 17.16 -5.13 11.34
N LEU A 151 16.24 -5.64 12.19
CA LEU A 151 16.43 -5.70 13.63
C LEU A 151 17.58 -6.62 14.02
N ARG A 152 17.68 -7.82 13.42
CA ARG A 152 18.81 -8.73 13.66
C ARG A 152 20.14 -8.16 13.17
N ASP A 153 20.16 -7.52 12.00
CA ASP A 153 21.36 -6.91 11.42
C ASP A 153 21.86 -5.75 12.30
N HIS A 154 20.94 -4.97 12.88
CA HIS A 154 21.27 -3.93 13.85
C HIS A 154 21.81 -4.52 15.15
N TYR A 155 21.12 -5.52 15.72
CA TYR A 155 21.53 -6.18 16.95
C TYR A 155 22.94 -6.76 16.86
N ARG A 156 23.32 -7.37 15.73
CA ARG A 156 24.69 -7.90 15.53
C ARG A 156 25.77 -6.85 15.60
N LYS A 157 25.46 -5.59 15.31
CA LYS A 157 26.42 -4.48 15.29
C LYS A 157 26.43 -3.66 16.58
N HIS A 158 25.28 -3.53 17.22
CA HIS A 158 25.05 -2.56 18.29
C HIS A 158 24.36 -3.17 19.54
N GLY A 159 24.12 -4.49 19.56
CA GLY A 159 23.37 -5.12 20.65
C GLY A 159 21.98 -4.53 20.77
N LEU A 160 21.55 -4.24 22.01
CA LEU A 160 20.27 -3.60 22.31
C LEU A 160 20.33 -2.06 22.29
N GLU A 161 21.49 -1.48 21.99
CA GLU A 161 21.62 -0.04 21.85
C GLU A 161 20.95 0.46 20.58
N GLY A 162 20.61 1.77 20.58
CA GLY A 162 19.97 2.41 19.44
C GLY A 162 18.51 2.73 19.65
N ALA A 163 17.90 3.21 18.59
CA ALA A 163 16.48 3.56 18.56
C ALA A 163 15.87 3.37 17.17
N LEU A 164 14.54 3.23 17.15
CA LEU A 164 13.76 3.27 15.92
C LEU A 164 13.01 4.60 15.86
N PHE A 165 13.03 5.24 14.70
CA PHE A 165 12.04 6.25 14.38
C PHE A 165 10.91 5.57 13.59
N LEU A 166 9.71 5.63 14.13
CA LEU A 166 8.47 5.17 13.52
C LEU A 166 7.69 6.40 13.06
N MET A 167 7.22 6.41 11.82
CA MET A 167 6.48 7.51 11.23
C MET A 167 5.22 7.01 10.52
N ASP A 168 4.17 7.80 10.60
CA ASP A 168 2.87 7.57 9.93
C ASP A 168 2.46 8.89 9.29
N PHE A 169 1.92 8.87 8.07
CA PHE A 169 1.39 10.08 7.45
C PHE A 169 0.00 10.41 7.98
N HIS A 170 -0.28 11.71 8.08
CA HIS A 170 -1.63 12.20 8.34
C HIS A 170 -2.44 12.10 7.04
N HIS A 171 -3.63 11.51 7.12
CA HIS A 171 -4.58 11.40 5.99
C HIS A 171 -3.96 11.14 4.62
N PHE A 172 -3.04 10.17 4.53
CA PHE A 172 -2.14 9.95 3.39
C PHE A 172 -2.82 9.98 2.01
N PHE A 173 -4.00 9.35 1.87
CA PHE A 173 -4.77 9.40 0.61
C PHE A 173 -5.60 10.69 0.47
N PRO A 174 -6.36 11.14 1.49
CA PRO A 174 -7.18 12.34 1.38
C PRO A 174 -6.38 13.64 1.16
N ASP A 175 -5.17 13.73 1.70
CA ASP A 175 -4.34 14.94 1.65
C ASP A 175 -3.23 14.86 0.60
N ALA A 176 -3.23 13.84 -0.28
CA ALA A 176 -2.19 13.67 -1.32
C ALA A 176 -2.16 14.88 -2.28
N PRO A 177 -1.04 15.62 -2.40
CA PRO A 177 -0.98 16.81 -3.26
C PRO A 177 -1.05 16.42 -4.75
N HIS A 178 -2.02 16.94 -5.49
CA HIS A 178 -2.12 16.71 -6.94
C HIS A 178 -0.91 17.23 -7.70
N ALA A 179 -0.36 18.37 -7.30
CA ALA A 179 0.84 18.94 -7.90
C ALA A 179 2.01 17.95 -7.91
N LEU A 180 2.23 17.25 -6.78
CA LEU A 180 3.27 16.23 -6.64
C LEU A 180 3.00 15.02 -7.55
N LEU A 181 1.74 14.59 -7.66
CA LEU A 181 1.34 13.49 -8.53
C LEU A 181 1.54 13.84 -10.01
N TYR A 182 1.10 15.03 -10.44
CA TYR A 182 1.32 15.51 -11.81
C TYR A 182 2.81 15.69 -12.15
N GLU A 183 3.61 16.22 -11.21
CA GLU A 183 5.06 16.30 -11.39
C GLU A 183 5.67 14.92 -11.58
N ARG A 184 5.24 13.95 -10.75
CA ARG A 184 5.66 12.56 -10.88
C ARG A 184 5.26 11.95 -12.23
N HIS A 185 4.02 12.17 -12.70
CA HIS A 185 3.57 11.70 -14.01
C HIS A 185 4.42 12.30 -15.15
N ARG A 186 4.68 13.61 -15.14
CA ARG A 186 5.59 14.27 -16.11
C ARG A 186 6.99 13.66 -16.06
N GLY A 187 7.47 13.38 -14.87
CA GLY A 187 8.79 12.77 -14.68
C GLY A 187 8.89 11.31 -15.12
N MET A 188 7.80 10.55 -15.15
CA MET A 188 7.83 9.10 -15.33
C MET A 188 7.19 8.60 -16.61
N ILE A 189 6.07 9.19 -17.04
CA ILE A 189 5.29 8.77 -18.21
C ILE A 189 5.62 9.69 -19.37
N LEU A 190 6.45 9.22 -20.29
CA LEU A 190 6.91 10.05 -21.43
C LEU A 190 5.85 10.17 -22.53
N ASN A 191 5.05 9.11 -22.73
CA ASN A 191 3.94 9.15 -23.69
C ASN A 191 2.83 10.08 -23.17
N PRO A 192 2.46 11.16 -23.93
CA PRO A 192 1.51 12.17 -23.48
C PRO A 192 0.09 11.61 -23.27
N ASP A 193 -0.36 10.69 -24.13
CA ASP A 193 -1.71 10.13 -24.06
C ASP A 193 -1.86 9.23 -22.84
N LEU A 194 -0.86 8.40 -22.55
CA LEU A 194 -0.82 7.57 -21.35
C LEU A 194 -0.74 8.43 -20.08
N ARG A 195 0.01 9.53 -20.12
CA ARG A 195 0.10 10.49 -19.03
C ARG A 195 -1.24 11.17 -18.79
N GLN A 196 -1.93 11.61 -19.84
CA GLN A 196 -3.26 12.21 -19.73
C GLN A 196 -4.25 11.26 -19.03
N LEU A 197 -4.21 9.95 -19.35
CA LEU A 197 -5.06 8.97 -18.67
C LEU A 197 -4.73 8.83 -17.18
N ALA A 198 -3.45 8.89 -16.80
CA ALA A 198 -3.05 8.89 -15.38
C ALA A 198 -3.50 10.17 -14.68
N ASP A 199 -3.34 11.33 -15.34
CA ASP A 199 -3.76 12.63 -14.81
C ASP A 199 -5.29 12.70 -14.59
N LEU A 200 -6.09 12.07 -15.45
CA LEU A 200 -7.55 11.96 -15.26
C LEU A 200 -7.97 11.22 -13.99
N VAL A 201 -7.14 10.28 -13.51
CA VAL A 201 -7.41 9.59 -12.23
C VAL A 201 -7.22 10.56 -11.05
N VAL A 202 -6.19 11.38 -11.11
CA VAL A 202 -5.93 12.43 -10.10
C VAL A 202 -7.01 13.50 -10.15
N ALA A 203 -7.35 13.98 -11.34
CA ALA A 203 -8.36 15.01 -11.56
C ALA A 203 -9.79 14.57 -11.18
N ALA A 204 -10.03 13.26 -10.97
CA ALA A 204 -11.33 12.76 -10.54
C ALA A 204 -11.71 13.23 -9.11
N VAL A 205 -10.73 13.68 -8.31
CA VAL A 205 -10.98 14.30 -7.00
C VAL A 205 -10.81 15.81 -7.14
N PRO A 206 -11.82 16.63 -6.89
CA PRO A 206 -11.71 18.09 -6.96
C PRO A 206 -10.91 18.65 -5.79
N GLY A 207 -10.43 19.90 -5.92
CA GLY A 207 -9.81 20.63 -4.82
C GLY A 207 -8.28 20.58 -4.76
N GLY A 208 -7.61 19.95 -5.73
CA GLY A 208 -6.13 19.95 -5.83
C GLY A 208 -5.40 19.04 -4.85
N VAL A 209 -6.12 18.31 -4.01
CA VAL A 209 -5.61 17.32 -3.07
C VAL A 209 -6.50 16.09 -3.03
N GLY A 210 -5.91 14.96 -2.67
CA GLY A 210 -6.62 13.72 -2.44
C GLY A 210 -6.54 12.72 -3.59
N MET A 211 -6.57 11.44 -3.22
CA MET A 211 -6.68 10.32 -4.16
C MET A 211 -7.86 9.43 -3.75
N PRO A 212 -8.69 8.99 -4.71
CA PRO A 212 -9.89 8.22 -4.40
C PRO A 212 -9.52 6.86 -3.81
N LEU A 213 -10.12 6.54 -2.65
CA LEU A 213 -9.97 5.23 -2.00
C LEU A 213 -10.87 4.20 -2.69
N GLY A 214 -10.30 3.07 -3.09
CA GLY A 214 -11.03 1.99 -3.77
C GLY A 214 -10.73 1.91 -5.27
N VAL A 215 -9.93 2.83 -5.79
CA VAL A 215 -9.47 2.89 -7.18
C VAL A 215 -8.07 2.27 -7.29
N GLU A 216 -7.85 1.30 -8.18
CA GLU A 216 -6.59 0.56 -8.28
C GLU A 216 -5.39 1.45 -8.69
N PRO A 217 -5.50 2.39 -9.64
CA PRO A 217 -4.43 3.35 -9.93
C PRO A 217 -4.00 4.16 -8.70
N SER A 218 -4.96 4.69 -7.93
CA SER A 218 -4.67 5.48 -6.72
C SER A 218 -3.78 4.73 -5.74
N GLN A 219 -4.06 3.45 -5.51
CA GLN A 219 -3.24 2.63 -4.63
C GLN A 219 -1.80 2.49 -5.16
N GLN A 220 -1.63 2.30 -6.46
CA GLN A 220 -0.31 2.16 -7.08
C GLN A 220 0.49 3.47 -7.05
N GLU A 221 -0.18 4.59 -7.29
CA GLU A 221 0.43 5.92 -7.21
C GLU A 221 0.85 6.25 -5.78
N MET A 222 -0.03 6.05 -4.80
CA MET A 222 0.26 6.36 -3.41
C MET A 222 1.41 5.52 -2.83
N VAL A 223 1.53 4.25 -3.20
CA VAL A 223 2.69 3.42 -2.80
C VAL A 223 4.00 3.98 -3.33
N ALA A 224 3.99 4.58 -4.52
CA ALA A 224 5.18 5.09 -5.18
C ALA A 224 5.45 6.59 -4.90
N LEU A 225 4.45 7.33 -4.42
CA LEU A 225 4.52 8.77 -4.19
C LEU A 225 5.71 9.18 -3.29
N PRO A 226 5.99 8.52 -2.15
CA PRO A 226 7.09 8.93 -1.29
C PRO A 226 8.47 8.38 -1.71
N SER A 227 8.67 7.99 -2.98
CA SER A 227 9.96 7.46 -3.45
C SER A 227 11.14 8.44 -3.29
N SER A 228 10.89 9.77 -3.28
CA SER A 228 11.89 10.78 -2.98
C SER A 228 12.38 10.64 -1.53
N LEU A 229 11.46 10.49 -0.58
CA LEU A 229 11.74 10.27 0.82
C LEU A 229 12.50 8.95 1.05
N ASP A 230 12.09 7.87 0.36
CA ASP A 230 12.82 6.59 0.39
C ASP A 230 14.27 6.74 -0.05
N ASN A 231 14.50 7.49 -1.13
CA ASN A 231 15.83 7.78 -1.64
C ASN A 231 16.64 8.67 -0.68
N ARG A 232 15.98 9.66 -0.02
CA ARG A 232 16.61 10.45 1.04
C ARG A 232 17.14 9.54 2.14
N ILE A 233 16.29 8.68 2.68
CA ILE A 233 16.61 7.77 3.78
C ILE A 233 17.70 6.75 3.37
N LYS A 234 17.51 6.05 2.25
CA LYS A 234 18.38 4.93 1.85
C LYS A 234 19.69 5.37 1.21
N ALA A 235 19.66 6.38 0.34
CA ALA A 235 20.79 6.74 -0.49
C ALA A 235 21.56 7.97 0.04
N GLN A 236 20.88 8.97 0.59
CA GLN A 236 21.53 10.18 1.08
C GLN A 236 21.94 10.04 2.54
N LEU A 237 21.04 9.58 3.41
CA LEU A 237 21.34 9.34 4.81
C LEU A 237 22.01 7.97 5.07
N SER A 238 22.10 7.11 4.05
CA SER A 238 22.71 5.78 4.12
C SER A 238 22.10 4.85 5.19
N ILE A 239 20.80 5.04 5.52
CA ILE A 239 20.12 4.24 6.52
C ILE A 239 19.58 2.96 5.89
N HIS A 240 20.35 1.88 5.97
CA HIS A 240 19.97 0.58 5.39
C HIS A 240 18.82 -0.09 6.16
N GLY A 241 18.74 0.07 7.48
CA GLY A 241 17.68 -0.44 8.35
C GLY A 241 16.39 0.35 8.28
N ALA A 242 15.88 0.63 7.09
CA ALA A 242 14.66 1.39 6.89
C ALA A 242 13.73 0.73 5.86
N ALA A 243 12.42 0.91 5.99
CA ALA A 243 11.42 0.52 5.01
C ALA A 243 10.10 1.24 5.27
N HIS A 244 9.16 1.15 4.32
CA HIS A 244 7.80 1.55 4.56
C HIS A 244 6.78 0.57 3.96
N TYR A 245 5.59 0.56 4.53
CA TYR A 245 4.43 -0.14 4.02
C TYR A 245 3.25 0.84 3.97
N MET A 246 2.90 1.32 2.77
CA MET A 246 1.91 2.38 2.56
C MET A 246 2.33 3.66 3.30
N ASP A 247 1.58 4.02 4.35
CA ASP A 247 1.78 5.18 5.23
C ASP A 247 2.70 4.91 6.44
N ASP A 248 2.93 3.65 6.79
CA ASP A 248 3.75 3.25 7.96
C ASP A 248 5.25 3.13 7.60
N TYR A 249 6.11 3.97 8.20
CA TYR A 249 7.57 3.96 8.04
C TYR A 249 8.30 3.48 9.29
N TYR A 250 9.47 2.89 9.12
CA TYR A 250 10.47 2.75 10.19
C TYR A 250 11.88 3.01 9.68
N THR A 251 12.71 3.57 10.56
CA THR A 251 14.18 3.61 10.42
C THR A 251 14.81 3.13 11.71
N ILE A 252 15.96 2.44 11.63
CA ILE A 252 16.70 1.91 12.78
C ILE A 252 18.05 2.60 12.82
N LEU A 253 18.38 3.25 13.93
CA LEU A 253 19.55 4.10 14.13
C LEU A 253 20.38 3.62 15.33
N PRO A 254 21.70 3.89 15.32
CA PRO A 254 22.62 3.39 16.34
C PRO A 254 22.45 4.06 17.72
N SER A 255 21.79 5.22 17.80
CA SER A 255 21.51 5.92 19.06
C SER A 255 20.17 6.64 19.01
N LYS A 256 19.66 7.03 20.18
CA LYS A 256 18.45 7.85 20.31
C LYS A 256 18.64 9.22 19.65
N GLN A 257 19.77 9.86 19.87
CA GLN A 257 20.11 11.16 19.28
C GLN A 257 20.14 11.07 17.74
N ALA A 258 20.77 10.03 17.17
CA ALA A 258 20.76 9.82 15.72
C ALA A 258 19.35 9.62 15.18
N ALA A 259 18.47 8.96 15.93
CA ALA A 259 17.07 8.78 15.56
C ALA A 259 16.27 10.09 15.61
N GLU A 260 16.52 10.96 16.58
CA GLU A 260 15.88 12.27 16.72
C GLU A 260 16.32 13.23 15.59
N VAL A 261 17.60 13.27 15.27
CA VAL A 261 18.13 14.05 14.13
C VAL A 261 17.57 13.54 12.80
N THR A 262 17.55 12.23 12.62
CA THR A 262 16.96 11.62 11.42
C THR A 262 15.45 11.90 11.32
N ALA A 263 14.74 11.85 12.44
CA ALA A 263 13.31 12.16 12.46
C ALA A 263 13.03 13.58 11.97
N ALA A 264 13.79 14.58 12.47
CA ALA A 264 13.66 15.97 12.04
C ALA A 264 13.92 16.13 10.51
N ASP A 265 15.00 15.53 10.00
CA ASP A 265 15.34 15.56 8.56
C ASP A 265 14.24 14.90 7.70
N VAL A 266 13.79 13.71 8.08
CA VAL A 266 12.79 12.93 7.32
C VAL A 266 11.43 13.62 7.34
N ILE A 267 11.01 14.16 8.49
CA ILE A 267 9.76 14.93 8.62
C ILE A 267 9.84 16.19 7.75
N GLY A 268 10.89 16.99 7.89
CA GLY A 268 11.06 18.21 7.08
C GLY A 268 11.06 17.94 5.57
N HIS A 269 11.68 16.83 5.14
CA HIS A 269 11.65 16.44 3.72
C HIS A 269 10.25 16.01 3.26
N ALA A 270 9.51 15.27 4.09
CA ALA A 270 8.14 14.86 3.79
C ALA A 270 7.19 16.08 3.69
N GLU A 271 7.31 17.02 4.63
CA GLU A 271 6.52 18.26 4.64
C GLU A 271 6.85 19.18 3.45
N ALA A 272 8.13 19.26 3.06
CA ALA A 272 8.55 19.95 1.85
C ALA A 272 7.97 19.34 0.56
N MET A 273 7.61 18.05 0.58
CA MET A 273 6.86 17.39 -0.50
C MET A 273 5.34 17.65 -0.41
N GLY A 274 4.86 18.32 0.61
CA GLY A 274 3.43 18.51 0.89
C GLY A 274 2.76 17.30 1.57
N LEU A 275 3.54 16.35 2.07
CA LEU A 275 3.04 15.17 2.79
C LEU A 275 3.08 15.43 4.30
N GLN A 276 1.92 15.56 4.92
CA GLN A 276 1.82 15.83 6.35
C GLN A 276 2.15 14.59 7.18
N VAL A 277 3.00 14.76 8.19
CA VAL A 277 3.36 13.70 9.13
C VAL A 277 2.43 13.71 10.34
N ASN A 278 1.96 12.55 10.76
CA ASN A 278 1.11 12.41 11.95
C ASN A 278 1.95 12.46 13.23
N ALA A 279 2.06 13.64 13.84
CA ALA A 279 2.83 13.83 15.06
C ALA A 279 2.39 12.92 16.22
N GLY A 280 1.08 12.61 16.34
CA GLY A 280 0.56 11.76 17.40
C GLY A 280 0.94 10.27 17.28
N LYS A 281 1.36 9.83 16.10
CA LYS A 281 1.79 8.45 15.85
C LYS A 281 3.28 8.32 15.55
N SER A 282 3.91 9.38 15.10
CA SER A 282 5.35 9.41 14.81
C SER A 282 6.14 9.55 16.09
N LYS A 283 7.13 8.68 16.29
CA LYS A 283 7.88 8.65 17.55
C LYS A 283 9.21 7.93 17.44
N VAL A 284 10.15 8.34 18.26
CA VAL A 284 11.38 7.62 18.53
C VAL A 284 11.15 6.62 19.67
N VAL A 285 11.54 5.36 19.45
CA VAL A 285 11.38 4.27 20.41
C VAL A 285 12.73 3.63 20.64
N PRO A 286 13.18 3.44 21.90
CA PRO A 286 14.42 2.70 22.18
C PRO A 286 14.40 1.29 21.57
N PHE A 287 15.51 0.86 21.00
CA PHE A 287 15.62 -0.44 20.31
C PHE A 287 15.31 -1.64 21.23
N SER A 288 15.63 -1.53 22.50
CA SER A 288 15.34 -2.55 23.53
C SER A 288 13.83 -2.66 23.88
N ARG A 289 13.01 -1.64 23.55
CA ARG A 289 11.58 -1.65 23.90
C ARG A 289 10.72 -2.28 22.81
N PRO A 290 9.66 -3.00 23.19
CA PRO A 290 8.69 -3.50 22.23
C PRO A 290 7.94 -2.35 21.53
N PHE A 291 7.75 -2.47 20.22
CA PHE A 291 7.04 -1.47 19.41
C PHE A 291 6.00 -2.13 18.49
N ARG A 292 5.17 -1.32 17.85
CA ARG A 292 4.18 -1.76 16.85
C ARG A 292 4.54 -1.24 15.47
N PHE A 293 4.41 -2.11 14.47
CA PHE A 293 4.51 -1.77 13.06
C PHE A 293 3.47 -2.58 12.28
N CYS A 294 2.68 -1.91 11.40
CA CYS A 294 1.68 -2.56 10.55
C CYS A 294 0.80 -3.58 11.28
N LYS A 295 0.26 -3.22 12.45
CA LYS A 295 -0.64 -4.08 13.28
C LYS A 295 0.03 -5.31 13.91
N ALA A 296 1.34 -5.44 13.90
CA ALA A 296 2.10 -6.43 14.65
C ALA A 296 2.94 -5.78 15.76
N LYS A 297 3.22 -6.51 16.82
CA LYS A 297 4.12 -6.11 17.92
C LYS A 297 5.45 -6.82 17.73
N PHE A 298 6.54 -6.05 17.70
CA PHE A 298 7.91 -6.53 17.59
C PHE A 298 8.64 -6.32 18.90
N GLN A 299 9.54 -7.24 19.22
CA GLN A 299 10.45 -7.16 20.36
C GLN A 299 11.75 -7.88 20.01
N VAL A 300 12.87 -7.23 20.27
CA VAL A 300 14.19 -7.87 20.25
C VAL A 300 14.49 -8.34 21.68
N THR A 301 14.92 -9.59 21.83
CA THR A 301 15.32 -10.15 23.13
C THR A 301 16.80 -9.86 23.41
N ASP A 302 17.23 -10.10 24.63
CA ASP A 302 18.63 -9.95 25.05
C ASP A 302 19.59 -10.87 24.26
N THR A 303 19.07 -11.94 23.68
CA THR A 303 19.82 -12.86 22.81
C THR A 303 19.79 -12.46 21.33
N GLY A 304 19.15 -11.32 20.97
CA GLY A 304 18.97 -10.86 19.59
C GLY A 304 17.87 -11.58 18.81
N ALA A 305 17.10 -12.47 19.44
CA ALA A 305 15.95 -13.08 18.81
C ALA A 305 14.82 -12.05 18.63
N VAL A 306 14.21 -12.02 17.44
CA VAL A 306 13.10 -11.12 17.13
C VAL A 306 11.77 -11.86 17.33
N LYS A 307 11.03 -11.45 18.33
CA LYS A 307 9.66 -11.94 18.59
C LYS A 307 8.64 -11.06 17.88
N ILE A 308 7.71 -11.69 17.15
CA ILE A 308 6.63 -11.02 16.44
C ILE A 308 5.31 -11.58 16.95
N HIS A 309 4.41 -10.70 17.40
CA HIS A 309 3.12 -11.10 17.95
C HIS A 309 1.98 -10.29 17.34
N GLY A 310 0.81 -10.91 17.23
CA GLY A 310 -0.43 -10.20 16.94
C GLY A 310 -0.80 -9.20 18.06
N CYS A 311 -1.46 -8.11 17.71
CA CYS A 311 -1.87 -7.09 18.66
C CYS A 311 -3.02 -7.59 19.56
N ARG A 312 -2.97 -7.28 20.87
CA ARG A 312 -4.01 -7.63 21.86
C ARG A 312 -5.38 -7.01 21.52
N ASP A 313 -5.40 -5.88 20.86
CA ASP A 313 -6.63 -5.19 20.47
C ASP A 313 -7.50 -6.03 19.52
N GLY A 314 -6.89 -6.91 18.72
CA GLY A 314 -7.59 -7.90 17.90
C GLY A 314 -8.43 -8.86 18.72
N MET A 315 -7.86 -9.40 19.82
CA MET A 315 -8.57 -10.31 20.74
C MET A 315 -9.75 -9.63 21.41
N LYS A 316 -9.57 -8.40 21.92
CA LYS A 316 -10.66 -7.63 22.56
C LYS A 316 -11.83 -7.42 21.59
N ARG A 317 -11.52 -7.06 20.34
CA ARG A 317 -12.55 -6.88 19.29
C ARG A 317 -13.22 -8.19 18.91
N ALA A 318 -12.46 -9.26 18.74
CA ALA A 318 -13.01 -10.57 18.40
C ALA A 318 -13.97 -11.07 19.49
N ARG A 319 -13.60 -10.97 20.76
CA ARG A 319 -14.46 -11.33 21.89
C ARG A 319 -15.75 -10.52 21.93
N ARG A 320 -15.67 -9.19 21.73
CA ARG A 320 -16.85 -8.32 21.68
C ARG A 320 -17.77 -8.69 20.52
N LYS A 321 -17.20 -8.98 19.35
CA LYS A 321 -17.97 -9.37 18.16
C LYS A 321 -18.65 -10.73 18.33
N LEU A 322 -17.99 -11.73 18.92
CA LEU A 322 -18.59 -13.03 19.19
C LEU A 322 -19.81 -12.90 20.10
N ARG A 323 -19.75 -12.06 21.15
CA ARG A 323 -20.92 -11.77 22.00
C ARG A 323 -22.06 -11.08 21.25
N LEU A 324 -21.74 -10.12 20.37
CA LEU A 324 -22.74 -9.49 19.52
C LEU A 324 -23.39 -10.50 18.55
N PHE A 325 -22.59 -11.39 17.98
CA PHE A 325 -23.10 -12.43 17.07
C PHE A 325 -23.94 -13.48 17.80
N GLN A 326 -23.68 -13.76 19.07
CA GLN A 326 -24.53 -14.59 19.89
C GLN A 326 -25.97 -14.06 19.92
N ALA A 327 -26.16 -12.75 20.15
CA ALA A 327 -27.46 -12.12 20.11
C ALA A 327 -28.12 -12.22 18.73
N ARG A 328 -27.33 -12.02 17.64
CA ARG A 328 -27.84 -12.11 16.28
C ARG A 328 -28.20 -13.51 15.83
N VAL A 329 -27.51 -14.52 16.34
CA VAL A 329 -27.89 -15.92 16.10
C VAL A 329 -29.18 -16.25 16.86
N ALA A 330 -29.32 -15.76 18.10
CA ALA A 330 -30.54 -15.96 18.88
C ALA A 330 -31.77 -15.27 18.23
N SER A 331 -31.57 -14.13 17.56
CA SER A 331 -32.64 -13.44 16.82
C SER A 331 -32.90 -13.99 15.40
N GLY A 332 -32.13 -15.00 14.95
CA GLY A 332 -32.26 -15.54 13.59
C GLY A 332 -31.63 -14.67 12.47
N GLU A 333 -30.96 -13.55 12.81
CA GLU A 333 -30.31 -12.67 11.83
C GLU A 333 -29.04 -13.28 11.22
N MET A 334 -28.43 -14.24 11.91
CA MET A 334 -27.20 -14.94 11.47
C MET A 334 -27.28 -16.42 11.81
N THR A 335 -26.54 -17.24 11.04
CA THR A 335 -26.33 -18.65 11.39
C THR A 335 -24.98 -18.86 12.10
N VAL A 336 -24.85 -19.96 12.82
CA VAL A 336 -23.59 -20.32 13.50
C VAL A 336 -22.45 -20.51 12.50
N GLU A 337 -22.74 -21.07 11.33
CA GLU A 337 -21.78 -21.26 10.24
C GLU A 337 -21.22 -19.93 9.72
N GLN A 338 -22.06 -18.89 9.61
CA GLN A 338 -21.62 -17.54 9.22
C GLN A 338 -20.68 -16.94 10.27
N VAL A 339 -20.93 -17.18 11.56
CA VAL A 339 -20.05 -16.75 12.65
C VAL A 339 -18.74 -17.53 12.60
N ALA A 340 -18.78 -18.85 12.36
CA ALA A 340 -17.61 -19.71 12.20
C ALA A 340 -16.73 -19.23 11.03
N GLN A 341 -17.34 -18.96 9.89
CA GLN A 341 -16.63 -18.39 8.72
C GLN A 341 -15.98 -17.04 9.03
N TRP A 342 -16.68 -16.15 9.74
CA TRP A 342 -16.08 -14.87 10.17
C TRP A 342 -14.90 -15.10 11.12
N LEU A 343 -14.96 -16.08 12.02
CA LEU A 343 -13.94 -16.36 13.03
C LEU A 343 -12.62 -16.83 12.40
N GLN A 344 -12.65 -17.42 11.19
CA GLN A 344 -11.42 -17.79 10.48
C GLN A 344 -10.50 -16.58 10.23
N THR A 345 -11.05 -15.38 10.02
CA THR A 345 -10.24 -14.17 9.81
C THR A 345 -9.35 -13.82 11.03
N PRO A 346 -9.86 -13.67 12.25
CA PRO A 346 -9.00 -13.45 13.42
C PRO A 346 -8.15 -14.67 13.80
N ILE A 347 -8.57 -15.90 13.52
CA ILE A 347 -7.76 -17.12 13.72
C ILE A 347 -6.53 -17.03 12.80
N SER A 348 -6.71 -16.93 11.49
CA SER A 348 -5.60 -16.83 10.51
C SER A 348 -4.66 -15.66 10.80
N TYR A 349 -5.19 -14.55 11.32
CA TYR A 349 -4.32 -13.44 11.74
C TYR A 349 -3.33 -13.84 12.83
N TYR A 350 -3.76 -14.63 13.84
CA TYR A 350 -2.87 -15.08 14.92
C TYR A 350 -2.01 -16.28 14.52
N GLU A 351 -2.52 -17.17 13.66
CA GLU A 351 -1.74 -18.28 13.08
C GLU A 351 -0.53 -17.78 12.29
N ASN A 352 -0.67 -16.66 11.57
CA ASN A 352 0.44 -16.01 10.87
C ASN A 352 1.61 -15.57 11.78
N PHE A 353 1.40 -15.53 13.09
CA PHE A 353 2.43 -15.24 14.11
C PHE A 353 2.78 -16.45 14.97
N ASN A 354 2.30 -17.66 14.63
CA ASN A 354 2.41 -18.86 15.46
C ASN A 354 1.86 -18.66 16.89
N ASP A 355 0.84 -17.79 17.04
CA ASP A 355 0.26 -17.44 18.33
C ASP A 355 -0.87 -18.42 18.71
N HIS A 356 -0.49 -19.71 18.82
CA HIS A 356 -1.41 -20.81 19.10
C HIS A 356 -2.25 -20.58 20.35
N GLY A 357 -1.67 -19.92 21.38
CA GLY A 357 -2.40 -19.62 22.60
C GLY A 357 -3.61 -18.69 22.39
N ARG A 358 -3.51 -17.72 21.47
CA ARG A 358 -4.66 -16.86 21.14
C ARG A 358 -5.64 -17.54 20.21
N VAL A 359 -5.17 -18.36 19.28
CA VAL A 359 -6.05 -19.19 18.43
C VAL A 359 -6.90 -20.09 19.30
N LEU A 360 -6.28 -20.83 20.22
CA LEU A 360 -6.99 -21.72 21.13
C LEU A 360 -8.02 -20.97 22.01
N LYS A 361 -7.67 -19.78 22.51
CA LYS A 361 -8.61 -18.93 23.27
C LYS A 361 -9.81 -18.48 22.44
N LEU A 362 -9.65 -18.22 21.14
CA LEU A 362 -10.76 -17.87 20.26
C LEU A 362 -11.67 -19.07 19.99
N ARG A 363 -11.10 -20.23 19.69
CA ARG A 363 -11.85 -21.49 19.50
C ARG A 363 -12.62 -21.89 20.74
N ARG A 364 -11.99 -21.87 21.91
CA ARG A 364 -12.66 -22.17 23.20
C ARG A 364 -13.81 -21.19 23.50
N LEU A 365 -13.63 -19.90 23.21
CA LEU A 365 -14.69 -18.92 23.41
C LEU A 365 -15.86 -19.15 22.43
N PHE A 366 -15.59 -19.50 21.19
CA PHE A 366 -16.64 -19.83 20.22
C PHE A 366 -17.43 -21.06 20.68
N TYR A 367 -16.74 -22.14 21.06
CA TYR A 367 -17.37 -23.34 21.59
C TYR A 367 -18.22 -23.05 22.84
N ALA A 368 -17.70 -22.22 23.76
CA ALA A 368 -18.44 -21.84 24.96
C ALA A 368 -19.77 -21.14 24.66
N ILE A 369 -19.80 -20.33 23.58
CA ILE A 369 -20.98 -19.56 23.18
C ILE A 369 -21.94 -20.39 22.33
N PHE A 370 -21.46 -21.13 21.34
CA PHE A 370 -22.27 -21.73 20.28
C PHE A 370 -22.37 -23.27 20.40
N LYS A 371 -21.63 -23.90 21.33
CA LYS A 371 -21.58 -25.34 21.55
C LYS A 371 -21.20 -26.17 20.31
N THR A 372 -20.48 -25.54 19.37
CA THR A 372 -20.02 -26.14 18.10
C THR A 372 -18.53 -25.88 17.96
N GLU A 373 -17.76 -26.76 17.30
CA GLU A 373 -16.35 -26.58 17.01
C GLU A 373 -16.12 -25.77 15.72
N VAL A 374 -14.93 -25.13 15.63
CA VAL A 374 -14.47 -24.35 14.47
C VAL A 374 -13.04 -24.69 14.12
#